data_74716318f9c28670783c5c5e16b3bf4a
#
_entry.id   74716318f9c28670783c5c5e16b3bf4a
#
_cell.length_a   1.000
_cell.length_b   1.000
_cell.length_c   1.000
_cell.angle_alpha   90.00
_cell.angle_beta   90.00
_cell.angle_gamma   90.00
#
_symmetry.space_group_name_H-M   'P 1'
#
loop_
_entity.id
_entity.type
_entity.pdbx_description
1 polymer ?
#
loop_
_entity_poly.entity_id
_entity_poly.type
_entity_poly.pdbx_seq_one_letter_code
_entity_poly.pdbx_strand_id
1 'polypeptide(L)'
;MKVYVLGSNSFVKDMVACKDKLCDLGHDGWIHQDYEDHVKGKVKAFIDGQGIPGENADFKRVHDYIRQHYKHILESDAILIVNLEKKGLKNYIGGNCLMEMGMAYVNDKKIFLLNDIPSESAYLDEIKAMDPICLHGKLENITVSAINKK
;
A
#
# COMPACT_ATOMS: atom_id res chain seq x y z
N MET A 1 -7.24 14.92 -3.53
CA MET A 1 -6.57 13.84 -4.30
C MET A 1 -7.10 12.53 -3.79
N LYS A 2 -7.43 11.60 -4.69
CA LYS A 2 -7.88 10.25 -4.34
C LYS A 2 -6.67 9.34 -4.14
N VAL A 3 -6.47 8.86 -2.91
CA VAL A 3 -5.29 8.08 -2.50
C VAL A 3 -5.69 6.70 -2.04
N TYR A 4 -5.23 5.67 -2.74
CA TYR A 4 -5.48 4.28 -2.38
C TYR A 4 -4.39 3.75 -1.45
N VAL A 5 -4.79 3.27 -0.28
CA VAL A 5 -3.87 2.81 0.77
C VAL A 5 -3.61 1.32 0.62
N LEU A 6 -2.34 0.95 0.63
CA LEU A 6 -1.83 -0.40 0.43
C LEU A 6 -0.74 -0.72 1.47
N GLY A 7 -0.49 -1.97 1.70
CA GLY A 7 0.53 -2.43 2.63
C GLY A 7 0.46 -3.94 2.85
N SER A 8 1.35 -4.47 3.67
CA SER A 8 1.25 -5.85 4.13
C SER A 8 -0.02 -6.05 4.96
N ASN A 9 -0.67 -7.20 4.85
CA ASN A 9 -1.83 -7.56 5.68
C ASN A 9 -1.51 -7.47 7.19
N SER A 10 -0.25 -7.63 7.57
CA SER A 10 0.20 -7.43 8.95
C SER A 10 -0.01 -5.98 9.46
N PHE A 11 -0.16 -5.01 8.57
CA PHE A 11 -0.33 -3.59 8.88
C PHE A 11 -1.77 -3.10 8.69
N VAL A 12 -2.75 -3.99 8.65
CA VAL A 12 -4.13 -3.63 8.30
C VAL A 12 -4.71 -2.53 9.18
N LYS A 13 -4.43 -2.54 10.49
CA LYS A 13 -4.88 -1.49 11.42
C LYS A 13 -4.23 -0.14 11.11
N ASP A 14 -2.93 -0.15 10.82
CA ASP A 14 -2.18 1.06 10.46
C ASP A 14 -2.63 1.61 9.09
N MET A 15 -2.94 0.73 8.13
CA MET A 15 -3.47 1.12 6.83
C MET A 15 -4.83 1.84 6.96
N VAL A 16 -5.73 1.30 7.79
CA VAL A 16 -7.03 1.94 8.06
C VAL A 16 -6.84 3.28 8.75
N ALA A 17 -5.94 3.36 9.74
CA ALA A 17 -5.62 4.63 10.41
C ALA A 17 -5.01 5.67 9.45
N CYS A 18 -4.14 5.26 8.54
CA CYS A 18 -3.61 6.14 7.49
C CYS A 18 -4.71 6.64 6.55
N LYS A 19 -5.64 5.77 6.14
CA LYS A 19 -6.79 6.16 5.32
C LYS A 19 -7.65 7.21 6.04
N ASP A 20 -7.98 7.01 7.31
CA ASP A 20 -8.75 7.97 8.10
C ASP A 20 -8.01 9.31 8.22
N LYS A 21 -6.72 9.28 8.52
CA LYS A 21 -5.90 10.50 8.60
C LYS A 21 -5.80 11.25 7.27
N LEU A 22 -5.74 10.54 6.14
CA LEU A 22 -5.80 11.18 4.81
C LEU A 22 -7.11 11.94 4.61
N CYS A 23 -8.24 11.35 5.03
CA CYS A 23 -9.54 12.02 4.97
C CYS A 23 -9.57 13.28 5.86
N ASP A 24 -9.03 13.22 7.08
CA ASP A 24 -8.90 14.37 7.98
C ASP A 24 -8.05 15.50 7.38
N LEU A 25 -7.06 15.16 6.55
CA LEU A 25 -6.20 16.10 5.82
C LEU A 25 -6.84 16.65 4.53
N GLY A 26 -8.08 16.28 4.23
CA GLY A 26 -8.82 16.77 3.06
C GLY A 26 -8.54 16.01 1.76
N HIS A 27 -7.93 14.83 1.85
CA HIS A 27 -7.80 13.91 0.72
C HIS A 27 -8.98 12.94 0.66
N ASP A 28 -9.23 12.32 -0.49
CA ASP A 28 -10.13 11.19 -0.64
C ASP A 28 -9.33 9.89 -0.40
N GLY A 29 -9.07 9.60 0.89
CA GLY A 29 -8.38 8.39 1.32
C GLY A 29 -9.33 7.19 1.25
N TRP A 30 -8.90 6.11 0.61
CA TRP A 30 -9.68 4.88 0.56
C TRP A 30 -8.81 3.63 0.60
N ILE A 31 -9.43 2.51 0.90
CA ILE A 31 -8.78 1.22 1.09
C ILE A 31 -9.73 0.12 0.63
N HIS A 32 -9.21 -1.06 0.34
CA HIS A 32 -10.07 -2.20 0.05
C HIS A 32 -11.04 -2.48 1.21
N GLN A 33 -12.33 -2.65 0.90
CA GLN A 33 -13.40 -2.77 1.90
C GLN A 33 -13.13 -3.87 2.93
N ASP A 34 -12.57 -4.98 2.49
CA ASP A 34 -12.26 -6.10 3.37
C ASP A 34 -11.28 -5.74 4.49
N TYR A 35 -10.36 -4.81 4.28
CA TYR A 35 -9.46 -4.33 5.34
C TYR A 35 -10.21 -3.57 6.44
N GLU A 36 -11.15 -2.72 6.05
CA GLU A 36 -12.02 -2.04 7.02
C GLU A 36 -12.92 -3.03 7.76
N ASP A 37 -13.50 -3.98 7.04
CA ASP A 37 -14.37 -5.00 7.63
C ASP A 37 -13.61 -5.91 8.60
N HIS A 38 -12.35 -6.21 8.31
CA HIS A 38 -11.48 -6.93 9.23
C HIS A 38 -11.22 -6.12 10.52
N VAL A 39 -10.87 -4.86 10.42
CA VAL A 39 -10.63 -4.00 11.59
C VAL A 39 -11.90 -3.84 12.42
N LYS A 40 -13.08 -3.81 11.79
CA LYS A 40 -14.39 -3.77 12.45
C LYS A 40 -14.86 -5.12 13.01
N GLY A 41 -14.07 -6.19 12.82
CA GLY A 41 -14.41 -7.55 13.29
C GLY A 41 -15.49 -8.26 12.50
N LYS A 42 -15.84 -7.76 11.29
CA LYS A 42 -16.88 -8.33 10.43
C LYS A 42 -16.40 -9.53 9.62
N VAL A 43 -15.12 -9.62 9.31
CA VAL A 43 -14.47 -10.74 8.64
C VAL A 43 -13.30 -11.25 9.46
N LYS A 44 -13.21 -12.56 9.61
CA LYS A 44 -12.02 -13.20 10.18
C LYS A 44 -10.90 -13.10 9.17
N ALA A 45 -9.83 -12.44 9.61
CA ALA A 45 -8.51 -12.47 9.02
C ALA A 45 -8.42 -12.64 7.49
N PHE A 46 -7.97 -11.61 6.82
CA PHE A 46 -7.04 -11.77 5.72
C PHE A 46 -5.87 -12.52 6.26
N ILE A 47 -5.97 -13.74 6.16
CA ILE A 47 -5.11 -14.74 6.59
C ILE A 47 -3.67 -14.33 6.57
N ASP A 48 -3.16 -14.16 7.72
CA ASP A 48 -1.80 -14.45 7.99
C ASP A 48 -1.60 -15.94 7.70
N GLY A 49 -1.36 -16.26 6.44
CA GLY A 49 -0.79 -17.53 6.10
C GLY A 49 0.43 -17.73 6.99
N GLN A 50 0.76 -18.94 7.33
CA GLN A 50 1.91 -19.23 8.20
C GLN A 50 3.26 -18.87 7.55
N GLY A 51 3.23 -18.09 6.46
CA GLY A 51 4.40 -17.68 5.71
C GLY A 51 4.95 -18.77 4.77
N ILE A 52 4.15 -19.79 4.51
CA ILE A 52 4.49 -20.85 3.56
C ILE A 52 4.29 -20.30 2.14
N PRO A 53 5.31 -20.31 1.26
CA PRO A 53 5.16 -19.85 -0.11
C PRO A 53 4.05 -20.61 -0.85
N GLY A 54 3.14 -19.87 -1.49
CA GLY A 54 2.03 -20.43 -2.26
C GLY A 54 0.75 -20.72 -1.47
N GLU A 55 0.79 -20.72 -0.15
CA GLU A 55 -0.35 -21.05 0.73
C GLU A 55 -1.62 -20.23 0.43
N ASN A 56 -1.47 -18.96 0.10
CA ASN A 56 -2.60 -18.04 -0.13
C ASN A 56 -2.96 -17.87 -1.62
N ALA A 57 -2.35 -18.62 -2.52
CA ALA A 57 -2.56 -18.45 -3.97
C ALA A 57 -4.02 -18.68 -4.38
N ASP A 58 -4.62 -19.76 -3.90
CA ASP A 58 -6.01 -20.11 -4.23
C ASP A 58 -6.99 -19.11 -3.64
N PHE A 59 -6.77 -18.67 -2.41
CA PHE A 59 -7.58 -17.65 -1.78
C PHE A 59 -7.57 -16.34 -2.60
N LYS A 60 -6.40 -15.88 -3.01
CA LYS A 60 -6.28 -14.68 -3.85
C LYS A 60 -6.96 -14.85 -5.21
N ARG A 61 -6.89 -16.03 -5.80
CA ARG A 61 -7.52 -16.34 -7.09
C ARG A 61 -9.04 -16.35 -6.99
N VAL A 62 -9.60 -17.02 -5.99
CA VAL A 62 -11.05 -17.13 -5.76
C VAL A 62 -11.67 -15.74 -5.53
N HIS A 63 -10.99 -14.89 -4.78
CA HIS A 63 -11.46 -13.54 -4.49
C HIS A 63 -11.01 -12.48 -5.52
N ASP A 64 -10.21 -12.87 -6.50
CA ASP A 64 -9.70 -12.00 -7.58
C ASP A 64 -9.01 -10.72 -7.07
N TYR A 65 -8.32 -10.80 -5.93
CA TYR A 65 -7.73 -9.62 -5.26
C TYR A 65 -6.74 -8.86 -6.14
N ILE A 66 -5.95 -9.54 -6.97
CA ILE A 66 -4.97 -8.87 -7.83
C ILE A 66 -5.67 -7.91 -8.80
N ARG A 67 -6.76 -8.35 -9.47
CA ARG A 67 -7.52 -7.49 -10.38
C ARG A 67 -8.31 -6.41 -9.65
N GLN A 68 -8.85 -6.71 -8.46
CA GLN A 68 -9.54 -5.71 -7.65
C GLN A 68 -8.58 -4.58 -7.25
N HIS A 69 -7.38 -4.90 -6.75
CA HIS A 69 -6.37 -3.90 -6.43
C HIS A 69 -5.95 -3.11 -7.67
N TYR A 70 -5.77 -3.76 -8.82
CA TYR A 70 -5.45 -3.07 -10.07
C TYR A 70 -6.52 -2.04 -10.45
N LYS A 71 -7.81 -2.41 -10.40
CA LYS A 71 -8.92 -1.47 -10.65
C LYS A 71 -8.88 -0.29 -9.70
N HIS A 72 -8.70 -0.55 -8.41
CA HIS A 72 -8.61 0.51 -7.40
C HIS A 72 -7.44 1.46 -7.64
N ILE A 73 -6.29 0.94 -8.06
CA ILE A 73 -5.15 1.76 -8.47
C ILE A 73 -5.49 2.65 -9.66
N LEU A 74 -6.15 2.11 -10.68
CA LEU A 74 -6.58 2.89 -11.85
C LEU A 74 -7.55 4.02 -11.49
N GLU A 75 -8.45 3.79 -10.54
CA GLU A 75 -9.44 4.76 -10.08
C GLU A 75 -8.87 5.83 -9.13
N SER A 76 -7.60 5.71 -8.76
CA SER A 76 -6.91 6.62 -7.83
C SER A 76 -5.98 7.59 -8.57
N ASP A 77 -5.68 8.72 -7.95
CA ASP A 77 -4.64 9.64 -8.40
C ASP A 77 -3.25 9.17 -7.95
N ALA A 78 -3.21 8.51 -6.80
CA ALA A 78 -2.00 8.04 -6.15
C ALA A 78 -2.24 6.79 -5.32
N ILE A 79 -1.15 6.10 -5.00
CA ILE A 79 -1.13 5.06 -3.97
C ILE A 79 -0.26 5.50 -2.78
N LEU A 80 -0.62 5.04 -1.60
CA LEU A 80 0.20 5.13 -0.39
C LEU A 80 0.55 3.73 0.08
N ILE A 81 1.84 3.42 0.13
CA ILE A 81 2.35 2.18 0.72
C ILE A 81 2.67 2.42 2.20
N VAL A 82 1.98 1.71 3.07
CA VAL A 82 2.23 1.71 4.53
C VAL A 82 3.35 0.70 4.80
N ASN A 83 4.59 1.17 4.79
CA ASN A 83 5.80 0.36 4.92
C ASN A 83 6.40 0.49 6.32
N LEU A 84 5.90 -0.33 7.24
CA LEU A 84 6.37 -0.42 8.63
C LEU A 84 7.42 -1.53 8.78
N GLU A 85 7.92 -1.71 10.00
CA GLU A 85 8.83 -2.82 10.31
C GLU A 85 8.08 -4.16 10.32
N LYS A 86 8.68 -5.17 9.71
CA LYS A 86 8.17 -6.53 9.72
C LYS A 86 9.32 -7.52 9.81
N LYS A 87 9.30 -8.39 10.83
CA LYS A 87 10.31 -9.43 11.06
C LYS A 87 11.75 -8.87 11.06
N GLY A 88 11.96 -7.73 11.70
CA GLY A 88 13.27 -7.07 11.79
C GLY A 88 13.68 -6.28 10.55
N LEU A 89 12.90 -6.29 9.48
CA LEU A 89 13.14 -5.49 8.27
C LEU A 89 12.43 -4.14 8.39
N LYS A 90 13.20 -3.07 8.43
CA LYS A 90 12.66 -1.71 8.45
C LYS A 90 12.01 -1.34 7.12
N ASN A 91 10.94 -0.56 7.18
CA ASN A 91 10.24 -0.02 6.00
C ASN A 91 9.83 -1.12 5.00
N TYR A 92 9.34 -2.25 5.51
CA TYR A 92 9.09 -3.46 4.74
C TYR A 92 8.13 -3.24 3.58
N ILE A 93 8.55 -3.67 2.40
CA ILE A 93 7.74 -3.76 1.17
C ILE A 93 7.82 -5.21 0.68
N GLY A 94 6.69 -5.91 0.74
CA GLY A 94 6.59 -7.29 0.28
C GLY A 94 6.27 -7.39 -1.22
N GLY A 95 6.23 -8.63 -1.73
CA GLY A 95 5.99 -8.89 -3.15
C GLY A 95 4.64 -8.35 -3.68
N ASN A 96 3.58 -8.38 -2.87
CA ASN A 96 2.29 -7.81 -3.26
C ASN A 96 2.39 -6.30 -3.46
N CYS A 97 2.95 -5.59 -2.48
CA CYS A 97 3.14 -4.14 -2.58
C CYS A 97 4.05 -3.76 -3.74
N LEU A 98 5.11 -4.53 -4.00
CA LEU A 98 5.97 -4.30 -5.15
C LEU A 98 5.21 -4.42 -6.47
N MET A 99 4.37 -5.45 -6.62
CA MET A 99 3.53 -5.63 -7.79
C MET A 99 2.55 -4.46 -7.97
N GLU A 100 1.92 -4.01 -6.88
CA GLU A 100 0.99 -2.87 -6.87
C GLU A 100 1.69 -1.55 -7.17
N MET A 101 2.91 -1.35 -6.69
CA MET A 101 3.76 -0.23 -7.06
C MET A 101 4.08 -0.24 -8.57
N GLY A 102 4.41 -1.41 -9.14
CA GLY A 102 4.62 -1.56 -10.58
C GLY A 102 3.36 -1.22 -11.39
N MET A 103 2.19 -1.67 -10.94
CA MET A 103 0.91 -1.31 -11.56
C MET A 103 0.66 0.20 -11.53
N ALA A 104 0.93 0.85 -10.40
CA ALA A 104 0.80 2.29 -10.26
C ALA A 104 1.77 3.04 -11.17
N TYR A 105 3.03 2.60 -11.21
CA TYR A 105 4.09 3.21 -12.02
C TYR A 105 3.76 3.21 -13.52
N VAL A 106 3.37 2.05 -14.08
CA VAL A 106 3.06 1.93 -15.52
C VAL A 106 1.77 2.65 -15.93
N ASN A 107 0.95 3.07 -14.96
CA ASN A 107 -0.26 3.85 -15.18
C ASN A 107 -0.12 5.31 -14.73
N ASP A 108 1.11 5.81 -14.61
CA ASP A 108 1.45 7.20 -14.27
C ASP A 108 0.83 7.68 -12.94
N LYS A 109 0.56 6.76 -12.01
CA LYS A 109 0.07 7.10 -10.67
C LYS A 109 1.23 7.52 -9.77
N LYS A 110 1.01 8.51 -8.90
CA LYS A 110 2.00 8.85 -7.87
C LYS A 110 2.12 7.73 -6.85
N ILE A 111 3.35 7.45 -6.42
CA ILE A 111 3.64 6.44 -5.42
C ILE A 111 4.21 7.14 -4.19
N PHE A 112 3.49 7.06 -3.08
CA PHE A 112 3.96 7.53 -1.78
C PHE A 112 4.37 6.34 -0.91
N LEU A 113 5.51 6.47 -0.24
CA LEU A 113 5.88 5.58 0.86
C LEU A 113 5.67 6.32 2.18
N LEU A 114 5.03 5.69 3.16
CA LEU A 114 4.85 6.31 4.48
C LEU A 114 6.20 6.63 5.11
N ASN A 115 7.13 5.70 5.05
CA ASN A 115 8.51 5.85 5.53
C ASN A 115 9.50 5.87 4.36
N ASP A 116 10.79 5.75 4.68
CA ASP A 116 11.86 5.76 3.67
C ASP A 116 11.89 4.46 2.85
N ILE A 117 12.66 4.49 1.77
CA ILE A 117 12.92 3.30 0.95
C ILE A 117 13.66 2.26 1.81
N PRO A 118 13.20 0.98 1.80
CA PRO A 118 13.85 -0.07 2.57
C PRO A 118 15.24 -0.41 2.02
N SER A 119 16.30 0.00 2.71
CA SER A 119 17.69 -0.18 2.27
C SER A 119 18.13 -1.65 2.16
N GLU A 120 17.48 -2.54 2.91
CA GLU A 120 17.79 -3.97 2.93
C GLU A 120 16.82 -4.82 2.10
N SER A 121 16.00 -4.19 1.27
CA SER A 121 15.05 -4.90 0.40
C SER A 121 15.78 -5.67 -0.71
N ALA A 122 15.34 -6.89 -0.97
CA ALA A 122 15.76 -7.64 -2.16
C ALA A 122 15.29 -6.96 -3.48
N TYR A 123 14.35 -6.03 -3.40
CA TYR A 123 13.75 -5.30 -4.53
C TYR A 123 14.18 -3.83 -4.57
N LEU A 124 15.34 -3.51 -4.00
CA LEU A 124 15.79 -2.13 -3.84
C LEU A 124 15.91 -1.39 -5.16
N ASP A 125 16.43 -2.06 -6.19
CA ASP A 125 16.63 -1.47 -7.51
C ASP A 125 15.29 -1.12 -8.18
N GLU A 126 14.32 -2.03 -8.13
CA GLU A 126 12.99 -1.83 -8.67
C GLU A 126 12.24 -0.72 -7.94
N ILE A 127 12.32 -0.70 -6.60
CA ILE A 127 11.68 0.34 -5.79
C ILE A 127 12.27 1.72 -6.14
N LYS A 128 13.59 1.83 -6.20
CA LYS A 128 14.26 3.09 -6.57
C LYS A 128 13.94 3.52 -8.00
N ALA A 129 13.87 2.57 -8.93
CA ALA A 129 13.56 2.86 -10.34
C ALA A 129 12.14 3.45 -10.52
N MET A 130 11.20 3.12 -9.65
CA MET A 130 9.84 3.69 -9.65
C MET A 130 9.78 5.09 -9.02
N ASP A 131 10.87 5.61 -8.47
CA ASP A 131 11.01 6.95 -7.89
C ASP A 131 9.88 7.36 -6.92
N PRO A 132 9.60 6.57 -5.87
CA PRO A 132 8.53 6.88 -4.95
C PRO A 132 8.86 8.10 -4.07
N ILE A 133 7.83 8.80 -3.63
CA ILE A 133 7.95 9.96 -2.75
C ILE A 133 7.87 9.48 -1.30
N CYS A 134 8.95 9.61 -0.54
CA CYS A 134 9.00 9.26 0.88
C CYS A 134 8.37 10.36 1.74
N LEU A 135 7.45 9.99 2.62
CA LEU A 135 6.74 10.92 3.50
C LEU A 135 7.41 11.09 4.87
N HIS A 136 8.44 10.28 5.18
CA HIS A 136 9.19 10.31 6.45
C HIS A 136 8.27 10.21 7.68
N GLY A 137 7.26 9.35 7.61
CA GLY A 137 6.28 9.11 8.67
C GLY A 137 5.20 10.18 8.81
N LYS A 138 5.13 11.16 7.92
CA LYS A 138 4.21 12.31 8.01
C LYS A 138 3.29 12.41 6.80
N LEU A 139 2.03 12.01 6.96
CA LEU A 139 1.02 12.11 5.90
C LEU A 139 0.76 13.55 5.45
N GLU A 140 1.02 14.51 6.30
CA GLU A 140 0.95 15.95 6.00
C GLU A 140 1.90 16.38 4.88
N ASN A 141 2.92 15.57 4.58
CA ASN A 141 3.85 15.80 3.48
C ASN A 141 3.24 15.47 2.09
N ILE A 142 2.04 14.88 2.05
CA ILE A 142 1.26 14.75 0.81
C ILE A 142 0.69 16.13 0.46
N THR A 143 1.42 16.90 -0.32
CA THR A 143 1.00 18.23 -0.77
C THR A 143 0.70 18.23 -2.27
N VAL A 144 -0.13 19.19 -2.71
CA VAL A 144 -0.42 19.38 -4.15
C VAL A 144 0.86 19.68 -4.93
N SER A 145 1.87 20.28 -4.31
CA SER A 145 3.18 20.55 -4.91
C SER A 145 4.02 19.27 -5.12
N ALA A 146 3.79 18.22 -4.36
CA ALA A 146 4.42 16.91 -4.62
C ALA A 146 3.89 16.24 -5.90
N ILE A 147 2.74 16.72 -6.43
CA ILE A 147 2.10 16.20 -7.63
C ILE A 147 2.75 16.76 -8.91
N ASN A 148 3.35 17.94 -8.84
CA ASN A 148 3.83 18.69 -10.00
C ASN A 148 5.33 18.50 -10.31
N LYS A 149 6.03 17.62 -9.62
CA LYS A 149 7.37 17.19 -10.04
C LYS A 149 7.22 16.10 -11.12
N LYS A 150 7.25 16.52 -12.38
CA LYS A 150 7.56 15.64 -13.50
C LYS A 150 9.06 15.40 -13.56
#